data_62c652da6d1f0da64a2629b2b26a444f
#
_entry.id   62c652da6d1f0da64a2629b2b26a444f
#
_cell.length_a   1.000
_cell.length_b   1.000
_cell.length_c   1.000
_cell.angle_alpha   90.00
_cell.angle_beta   90.00
_cell.angle_gamma   90.00
#
_symmetry.space_group_name_H-M   'P 1'
#
loop_
_entity.id
_entity.type
_entity.pdbx_description
1 polymer ?
#
loop_
_entity_poly.entity_id
_entity_poly.type
_entity_poly.pdbx_seq_one_letter_code
_entity_poly.pdbx_strand_id
1 'polypeptide(L)'
;APCRVLIVDDSAVVRQMLTEILSSDPGIDVVGTAADPLLAREKIKRLAPDVITLDVEMPRMDGLAFLENLMRLHPLPVVMISSLTERGADTTLQALALGAVDFVSKPKLDVARGLQGYADEIIAKVKMAARSRVRPLVRVAAPKLTLDAAPSLRPAAPQFRTTDRLIAIGSSLFALWLVSTN
;
A
#
# COMPACT_ATOMS: atom_id res chain seq x y z
N ALA A 1 -17.28 13.02 20.44
CA ALA A 1 -15.95 13.64 20.37
C ALA A 1 -15.52 13.72 18.90
N PRO A 2 -14.80 14.78 18.48
CA PRO A 2 -14.28 14.88 17.12
C PRO A 2 -13.24 13.77 16.86
N CYS A 3 -13.11 13.36 15.60
CA CYS A 3 -12.14 12.39 15.15
C CYS A 3 -10.72 13.00 15.18
N ARG A 4 -9.79 12.38 15.89
CA ARG A 4 -8.42 12.88 16.07
C ARG A 4 -7.52 12.40 14.94
N VAL A 5 -7.02 13.33 14.13
CA VAL A 5 -6.25 13.04 12.91
C VAL A 5 -4.80 13.46 13.06
N LEU A 6 -3.87 12.57 12.69
CA LEU A 6 -2.46 12.89 12.50
C LEU A 6 -2.14 12.91 11.00
N ILE A 7 -1.60 14.00 10.50
CA ILE A 7 -1.19 14.16 9.09
C ILE A 7 0.29 13.84 8.96
N VAL A 8 0.64 12.92 8.06
CA VAL A 8 2.03 12.51 7.78
C VAL A 8 2.33 12.69 6.30
N ASP A 9 3.15 13.68 5.97
CA ASP A 9 3.54 14.05 4.60
C ASP A 9 4.86 14.83 4.66
N ASP A 10 5.79 14.64 3.75
CA ASP A 10 7.07 15.36 3.76
C ASP A 10 6.94 16.82 3.29
N SER A 11 5.95 17.11 2.45
CA SER A 11 5.66 18.46 1.94
C SER A 11 4.98 19.34 2.99
N ALA A 12 5.62 20.43 3.37
CA ALA A 12 5.03 21.41 4.29
C ALA A 12 3.75 22.04 3.73
N VAL A 13 3.71 22.28 2.43
CA VAL A 13 2.55 22.84 1.73
C VAL A 13 1.37 21.89 1.79
N VAL A 14 1.60 20.60 1.54
CA VAL A 14 0.54 19.58 1.62
C VAL A 14 0.04 19.44 3.05
N ARG A 15 0.94 19.39 4.04
CA ARG A 15 0.52 19.35 5.45
C ARG A 15 -0.34 20.54 5.85
N GLN A 16 0.03 21.74 5.42
CA GLN A 16 -0.77 22.94 5.68
C GLN A 16 -2.15 22.85 5.04
N MET A 17 -2.21 22.54 3.75
CA MET A 17 -3.45 22.40 2.99
C MET A 17 -4.37 21.34 3.62
N LEU A 18 -3.84 20.15 3.96
CA LEU A 18 -4.62 19.11 4.61
C LEU A 18 -5.11 19.53 5.99
N THR A 19 -4.30 20.28 6.74
CA THR A 19 -4.72 20.84 8.03
C THR A 19 -5.88 21.79 7.87
N GLU A 20 -5.83 22.71 6.93
CA GLU A 20 -6.91 23.66 6.64
C GLU A 20 -8.19 22.93 6.20
N ILE A 21 -8.08 21.99 5.28
CA ILE A 21 -9.21 21.19 4.78
C ILE A 21 -9.86 20.38 5.92
N LEU A 22 -9.08 19.60 6.65
CA LEU A 22 -9.62 18.72 7.68
C LEU A 22 -10.17 19.49 8.88
N SER A 23 -9.53 20.61 9.26
CA SER A 23 -10.01 21.49 10.35
C SER A 23 -11.26 22.29 9.98
N SER A 24 -11.67 22.34 8.72
CA SER A 24 -12.91 22.98 8.31
C SER A 24 -14.17 22.18 8.74
N ASP A 25 -14.01 20.86 9.00
CA ASP A 25 -15.10 20.02 9.49
C ASP A 25 -15.07 19.93 11.03
N PRO A 26 -16.13 20.35 11.73
CA PRO A 26 -16.18 20.35 13.20
C PRO A 26 -16.13 18.95 13.82
N GLY A 27 -16.32 17.90 13.02
CA GLY A 27 -16.18 16.50 13.45
C GLY A 27 -14.75 15.97 13.39
N ILE A 28 -13.78 16.81 12.98
CA ILE A 28 -12.35 16.43 12.88
C ILE A 28 -11.50 17.36 13.75
N ASP A 29 -10.57 16.77 14.48
CA ASP A 29 -9.53 17.45 15.26
C ASP A 29 -8.15 17.05 14.74
N VAL A 30 -7.44 17.95 14.06
CA VAL A 30 -6.08 17.72 13.60
C VAL A 30 -5.13 17.88 14.79
N VAL A 31 -4.83 16.76 15.45
CA VAL A 31 -3.99 16.73 16.66
C VAL A 31 -2.51 16.97 16.40
N GLY A 32 -2.07 16.90 15.14
CA GLY A 32 -0.70 17.23 14.75
C GLY A 32 -0.35 16.83 13.33
N THR A 33 0.86 17.21 12.93
CA THR A 33 1.44 16.86 11.63
C THR A 33 2.85 16.27 11.83
N ALA A 34 3.32 15.42 10.94
CA ALA A 34 4.68 14.90 10.93
C ALA A 34 5.27 14.98 9.52
N ALA A 35 6.54 15.35 9.41
CA ALA A 35 7.24 15.47 8.14
C ALA A 35 7.97 14.18 7.72
N ASP A 36 8.03 13.21 8.60
CA ASP A 36 8.70 11.94 8.35
C ASP A 36 8.16 10.83 9.27
N PRO A 37 8.43 9.56 8.95
CA PRO A 37 7.98 8.40 9.72
C PRO A 37 8.46 8.35 11.16
N LEU A 38 9.64 8.89 11.48
CA LEU A 38 10.16 8.86 12.85
C LEU A 38 9.37 9.83 13.74
N LEU A 39 9.14 11.05 13.27
CA LEU A 39 8.29 12.04 13.93
C LEU A 39 6.84 11.54 14.04
N ALA A 40 6.34 10.86 13.00
CA ALA A 40 5.02 10.26 13.04
C ALA A 40 4.90 9.24 14.17
N ARG A 41 5.86 8.33 14.31
CA ARG A 41 5.89 7.31 15.37
C ARG A 41 5.85 7.90 16.78
N GLU A 42 6.64 8.96 17.03
CA GLU A 42 6.66 9.65 18.32
C GLU A 42 5.29 10.31 18.61
N LYS A 43 4.74 11.00 17.60
CA LYS A 43 3.45 11.68 17.72
C LYS A 43 2.29 10.71 17.89
N ILE A 44 2.29 9.57 17.22
CA ILE A 44 1.29 8.51 17.41
C ILE A 44 1.22 8.09 18.89
N LYS A 45 2.38 7.82 19.49
CA LYS A 45 2.45 7.41 20.91
C LYS A 45 1.97 8.51 21.86
N ARG A 46 2.33 9.76 21.57
CA ARG A 46 2.02 10.89 22.45
C ARG A 46 0.60 11.40 22.29
N LEU A 47 0.13 11.46 21.05
CA LEU A 47 -1.15 12.11 20.69
C LEU A 47 -2.31 11.12 20.59
N ALA A 48 -2.05 9.83 20.48
CA ALA A 48 -3.05 8.77 20.31
C ALA A 48 -4.15 9.16 19.29
N PRO A 49 -3.82 9.36 17.99
CA PRO A 49 -4.80 9.69 16.97
C PRO A 49 -5.75 8.53 16.70
N ASP A 50 -6.96 8.83 16.24
CA ASP A 50 -7.94 7.83 15.81
C ASP A 50 -7.70 7.36 14.37
N VAL A 51 -7.10 8.23 13.55
CA VAL A 51 -6.78 7.97 12.13
C VAL A 51 -5.54 8.74 11.71
N ILE A 52 -4.83 8.21 10.73
CA ILE A 52 -3.64 8.82 10.14
C ILE A 52 -3.90 9.05 8.65
N THR A 53 -3.56 10.23 8.13
CA THR A 53 -3.34 10.43 6.70
C THR A 53 -1.85 10.23 6.44
N LEU A 54 -1.48 9.40 5.47
CA LEU A 54 -0.10 8.99 5.23
C LEU A 54 0.27 9.15 3.75
N ASP A 55 1.27 9.97 3.50
CA ASP A 55 1.88 10.06 2.17
C ASP A 55 2.61 8.77 1.80
N VAL A 56 2.48 8.37 0.55
CA VAL A 56 3.22 7.22 -0.02
C VAL A 56 4.66 7.61 -0.30
N GLU A 57 4.89 8.78 -0.87
CA GLU A 57 6.18 9.22 -1.40
C GLU A 57 6.93 10.11 -0.40
N MET A 58 7.64 9.48 0.53
CA MET A 58 8.46 10.22 1.50
C MET A 58 9.95 9.88 1.33
N PRO A 59 10.88 10.86 1.44
CA PRO A 59 12.32 10.60 1.43
C PRO A 59 12.73 9.78 2.66
N ARG A 60 13.72 8.92 2.51
CA ARG A 60 14.34 8.05 3.53
C ARG A 60 13.54 6.83 3.95
N MET A 61 12.24 6.87 3.95
CA MET A 61 11.41 5.71 4.25
C MET A 61 10.11 5.80 3.44
N ASP A 62 9.86 4.80 2.63
CA ASP A 62 8.61 4.64 1.87
C ASP A 62 7.42 4.56 2.83
N GLY A 63 6.34 5.28 2.50
CA GLY A 63 5.09 5.25 3.25
C GLY A 63 4.51 3.85 3.38
N LEU A 64 4.70 2.97 2.40
CA LEU A 64 4.28 1.56 2.48
C LEU A 64 5.05 0.78 3.53
N ALA A 65 6.37 0.99 3.62
CA ALA A 65 7.19 0.35 4.65
C ALA A 65 6.82 0.84 6.06
N PHE A 66 6.48 2.12 6.19
CA PHE A 66 5.95 2.66 7.44
C PHE A 66 4.59 2.06 7.79
N LEU A 67 3.67 1.98 6.82
CA LEU A 67 2.35 1.36 6.97
C LEU A 67 2.45 -0.10 7.45
N GLU A 68 3.31 -0.92 6.82
CA GLU A 68 3.53 -2.31 7.22
C GLU A 68 3.96 -2.42 8.69
N ASN A 69 4.93 -1.60 9.09
CA ASN A 69 5.41 -1.57 10.47
C ASN A 69 4.32 -1.10 11.44
N LEU A 70 3.55 -0.09 11.07
CA LEU A 70 2.45 0.43 11.87
C LEU A 70 1.38 -0.63 12.09
N MET A 71 0.92 -1.26 11.02
CA MET A 71 -0.12 -2.30 11.08
C MET A 71 0.31 -3.55 11.86
N ARG A 72 1.60 -3.83 11.90
CA ARG A 72 2.16 -4.94 12.67
C ARG A 72 2.29 -4.64 14.15
N LEU A 73 2.76 -3.43 14.50
CA LEU A 73 3.17 -3.08 15.86
C LEU A 73 2.12 -2.29 16.64
N HIS A 74 1.37 -1.46 15.96
CA HIS A 74 0.35 -0.58 16.54
C HIS A 74 -0.72 -0.23 15.51
N PRO A 75 -1.59 -1.20 15.16
CA PRO A 75 -2.58 -1.03 14.10
C PRO A 75 -3.48 0.18 14.37
N LEU A 76 -3.50 1.10 13.42
CA LEU A 76 -4.35 2.28 13.40
C LEU A 76 -4.99 2.45 12.03
N PRO A 77 -6.19 3.01 11.91
CA PRO A 77 -6.78 3.37 10.63
C PRO A 77 -5.89 4.35 9.86
N VAL A 78 -5.57 4.01 8.61
CA VAL A 78 -4.75 4.84 7.73
C VAL A 78 -5.48 5.10 6.42
N VAL A 79 -5.54 6.36 6.01
CA VAL A 79 -5.90 6.82 4.67
C VAL A 79 -4.63 7.21 3.95
N MET A 80 -4.30 6.49 2.87
CA MET A 80 -3.11 6.82 2.07
C MET A 80 -3.38 8.02 1.18
N ILE A 81 -2.37 8.85 1.01
CA ILE A 81 -2.40 10.00 0.10
C ILE A 81 -1.23 9.86 -0.88
N SER A 82 -1.48 9.94 -2.17
CA SER A 82 -0.45 9.75 -3.19
C SER A 82 -0.70 10.58 -4.43
N SER A 83 0.36 10.92 -5.14
CA SER A 83 0.25 11.48 -6.48
C SER A 83 -0.26 10.42 -7.46
N LEU A 84 -1.26 10.79 -8.29
CA LEU A 84 -1.80 9.94 -9.36
C LEU A 84 -0.77 9.77 -10.48
N THR A 85 0.03 8.72 -10.42
CA THR A 85 0.88 8.26 -11.51
C THR A 85 0.42 6.88 -11.97
N GLU A 86 0.83 6.41 -13.15
CA GLU A 86 0.53 5.03 -13.62
C GLU A 86 1.04 3.96 -12.64
N ARG A 87 2.10 4.26 -11.89
CA ARG A 87 2.61 3.42 -10.78
C ARG A 87 1.70 3.45 -9.54
N GLY A 88 0.80 4.41 -9.45
CA GLY A 88 -0.08 4.60 -8.29
C GLY A 88 -1.12 3.49 -8.12
N ALA A 89 -1.52 2.79 -9.18
CA ALA A 89 -2.49 1.70 -9.08
C ALA A 89 -1.91 0.51 -8.31
N ASP A 90 -0.69 0.07 -8.62
CA ASP A 90 -0.02 -1.02 -7.92
C ASP A 90 0.27 -0.65 -6.46
N THR A 91 0.70 0.59 -6.23
CA THR A 91 0.96 1.13 -4.91
C THR A 91 -0.31 1.20 -4.05
N THR A 92 -1.44 1.57 -4.66
CA THR A 92 -2.75 1.58 -3.98
C THR A 92 -3.15 0.17 -3.56
N LEU A 93 -3.04 -0.82 -4.45
CA LEU A 93 -3.34 -2.22 -4.12
C LEU A 93 -2.43 -2.76 -3.02
N GLN A 94 -1.14 -2.41 -3.05
CA GLN A 94 -0.19 -2.79 -2.00
C GLN A 94 -0.57 -2.16 -0.66
N ALA A 95 -0.91 -0.87 -0.64
CA ALA A 95 -1.33 -0.19 0.58
C ALA A 95 -2.57 -0.82 1.20
N LEU A 96 -3.59 -1.14 0.41
CA LEU A 96 -4.79 -1.83 0.87
C LEU A 96 -4.48 -3.24 1.39
N ALA A 97 -3.60 -3.99 0.70
CA ALA A 97 -3.15 -5.30 1.14
C ALA A 97 -2.37 -5.24 2.46
N LEU A 98 -1.65 -4.14 2.72
CA LEU A 98 -0.95 -3.85 3.97
C LEU A 98 -1.89 -3.33 5.09
N GLY A 99 -3.18 -3.18 4.81
CA GLY A 99 -4.19 -2.82 5.80
C GLY A 99 -4.57 -1.33 5.85
N ALA A 100 -4.19 -0.52 4.86
CA ALA A 100 -4.77 0.80 4.71
C ALA A 100 -6.28 0.69 4.53
N VAL A 101 -7.02 1.62 5.11
CA VAL A 101 -8.50 1.61 5.02
C VAL A 101 -8.96 2.15 3.68
N ASP A 102 -8.31 3.19 3.19
CA ASP A 102 -8.66 3.84 1.92
C ASP A 102 -7.45 4.62 1.36
N PHE A 103 -7.67 5.20 0.20
CA PHE A 103 -6.70 5.95 -0.57
C PHE A 103 -7.34 7.21 -1.14
N VAL A 104 -6.57 8.32 -1.20
CA VAL A 104 -6.96 9.59 -1.83
C VAL A 104 -5.81 10.07 -2.72
N SER A 105 -6.12 10.55 -3.91
CA SER A 105 -5.11 11.17 -4.77
C SER A 105 -4.78 12.59 -4.29
N LYS A 106 -3.49 12.98 -4.32
CA LYS A 106 -3.09 14.38 -4.05
C LYS A 106 -3.76 15.32 -5.06
N PRO A 107 -4.26 16.47 -4.63
CA PRO A 107 -4.89 17.42 -5.55
C PRO A 107 -3.83 17.95 -6.52
N LYS A 108 -4.22 18.06 -7.79
CA LYS A 108 -3.44 18.82 -8.76
C LYS A 108 -3.67 20.31 -8.44
N LEU A 109 -2.62 21.02 -8.08
CA LEU A 109 -2.67 22.41 -7.61
C LEU A 109 -3.24 23.41 -8.64
N ASP A 110 -3.45 22.98 -9.88
CA ASP A 110 -3.83 23.85 -11.00
C ASP A 110 -5.34 24.05 -11.21
N VAL A 111 -6.22 23.43 -10.40
CA VAL A 111 -7.67 23.48 -10.66
C VAL A 111 -8.44 23.89 -9.41
N ALA A 112 -8.71 25.16 -9.29
CA ALA A 112 -9.51 25.75 -8.18
C ALA A 112 -10.91 25.08 -7.99
N ARG A 113 -11.51 24.54 -9.05
CA ARG A 113 -12.77 23.78 -8.98
C ARG A 113 -12.62 22.35 -8.44
N GLY A 114 -11.38 21.79 -8.48
CA GLY A 114 -11.09 20.45 -7.95
C GLY A 114 -10.87 20.43 -6.45
N LEU A 115 -10.54 21.57 -5.83
CA LEU A 115 -10.16 21.64 -4.43
C LEU A 115 -11.34 21.34 -3.49
N GLN A 116 -12.54 21.85 -3.80
CA GLN A 116 -13.73 21.58 -2.97
C GLN A 116 -14.12 20.10 -3.02
N GLY A 117 -14.19 19.50 -4.21
CA GLY A 117 -14.48 18.07 -4.34
C GLY A 117 -13.43 17.20 -3.65
N TYR A 118 -12.15 17.61 -3.70
CA TYR A 118 -11.10 16.96 -2.96
C TYR A 118 -11.27 17.07 -1.44
N ALA A 119 -11.66 18.25 -0.95
CA ALA A 119 -11.91 18.47 0.47
C ALA A 119 -13.05 17.57 0.98
N ASP A 120 -14.15 17.50 0.25
CA ASP A 120 -15.30 16.67 0.60
C ASP A 120 -14.92 15.17 0.60
N GLU A 121 -14.14 14.73 -0.39
CA GLU A 121 -13.69 13.36 -0.49
C GLU A 121 -12.79 12.98 0.69
N ILE A 122 -11.77 13.76 1.00
CA ILE A 122 -10.81 13.41 2.06
C ILE A 122 -11.47 13.45 3.44
N ILE A 123 -12.34 14.43 3.71
CA ILE A 123 -13.11 14.50 4.95
C ILE A 123 -13.97 13.25 5.12
N ALA A 124 -14.70 12.85 4.08
CA ALA A 124 -15.56 11.66 4.11
C ALA A 124 -14.75 10.39 4.38
N LYS A 125 -13.62 10.19 3.67
CA LYS A 125 -12.76 9.03 3.83
C LYS A 125 -12.08 8.97 5.20
N VAL A 126 -11.61 10.08 5.72
CA VAL A 126 -11.02 10.17 7.07
C VAL A 126 -12.05 9.81 8.14
N LYS A 127 -13.27 10.35 8.05
CA LYS A 127 -14.35 10.02 9.00
C LYS A 127 -14.81 8.56 8.90
N MET A 128 -14.81 7.99 7.71
CA MET A 128 -15.09 6.57 7.50
C MET A 128 -13.97 5.69 8.09
N ALA A 129 -12.71 6.04 7.81
CA ALA A 129 -11.55 5.31 8.32
C ALA A 129 -11.51 5.29 9.85
N ALA A 130 -11.79 6.42 10.51
CA ALA A 130 -11.82 6.52 11.96
C ALA A 130 -12.85 5.58 12.63
N ARG A 131 -13.88 5.16 11.89
CA ARG A 131 -14.90 4.19 12.36
C ARG A 131 -14.53 2.74 12.05
N SER A 132 -13.50 2.54 11.24
CA SER A 132 -13.07 1.21 10.80
C SER A 132 -12.28 0.52 11.91
N ARG A 133 -12.44 -0.81 12.02
CA ARG A 133 -11.64 -1.64 12.91
C ARG A 133 -10.53 -2.29 12.09
N VAL A 134 -9.31 -1.81 12.27
CA VAL A 134 -8.13 -2.44 11.67
C VAL A 134 -7.63 -3.60 12.50
N ARG A 135 -7.13 -4.64 11.83
CA ARG A 135 -6.55 -5.83 12.49
C ARG A 135 -5.04 -5.81 12.33
N PRO A 136 -4.28 -6.34 13.30
CA PRO A 136 -2.85 -6.52 13.15
C PRO A 136 -2.51 -7.33 11.90
N LEU A 137 -1.51 -6.89 11.15
CA LEU A 137 -0.91 -7.70 10.08
C LEU A 137 -0.22 -8.91 10.72
N VAL A 138 -0.83 -10.07 10.59
CA VAL A 138 -0.18 -11.34 10.94
C VAL A 138 0.68 -11.72 9.74
N ARG A 139 2.00 -11.66 9.90
CA ARG A 139 2.90 -12.27 8.93
C ARG A 139 2.62 -13.76 8.93
N VAL A 140 1.86 -14.24 7.96
CA VAL A 140 1.82 -15.67 7.67
C VAL A 140 3.25 -15.99 7.22
N ALA A 141 4.02 -16.63 8.10
CA ALA A 141 5.32 -17.16 7.71
C ALA A 141 5.07 -18.01 6.47
N ALA A 142 5.70 -17.65 5.35
CA ALA A 142 5.69 -18.53 4.19
C ALA A 142 6.03 -19.93 4.69
N PRO A 143 5.25 -20.98 4.34
CA PRO A 143 5.58 -22.31 4.78
C PRO A 143 7.03 -22.54 4.34
N LYS A 144 7.93 -22.78 5.32
CA LYS A 144 9.26 -23.31 5.02
C LYS A 144 8.95 -24.60 4.28
N LEU A 145 9.09 -24.59 2.96
CA LEU A 145 9.26 -25.81 2.21
C LEU A 145 10.54 -26.42 2.75
N THR A 146 10.40 -27.26 3.76
CA THR A 146 11.46 -28.17 4.15
C THR A 146 11.64 -29.08 2.95
N LEU A 147 12.72 -28.87 2.24
CA LEU A 147 13.26 -29.80 1.25
C LEU A 147 13.84 -31.05 2.00
N ASP A 148 13.04 -31.59 2.92
CA ASP A 148 13.34 -32.87 3.54
C ASP A 148 12.50 -33.95 2.89
N ALA A 149 13.21 -34.88 2.32
CA ALA A 149 12.77 -36.07 1.61
C ALA A 149 12.47 -35.87 0.12
N ALA A 150 13.53 -35.62 -0.67
CA ALA A 150 13.55 -36.19 -1.98
C ALA A 150 13.56 -37.72 -1.82
N PRO A 151 12.54 -38.47 -2.26
CA PRO A 151 12.67 -39.89 -2.36
C PRO A 151 13.78 -40.19 -3.37
N SER A 152 14.76 -40.93 -2.93
CA SER A 152 15.85 -41.39 -3.80
C SER A 152 15.24 -42.25 -4.93
N LEU A 153 14.99 -41.62 -6.06
CA LEU A 153 14.64 -42.31 -7.28
C LEU A 153 15.88 -43.04 -7.73
N ARG A 154 15.96 -44.33 -7.42
CA ARG A 154 16.87 -45.23 -8.13
C ARG A 154 16.51 -45.15 -9.62
N PRO A 155 17.47 -44.98 -10.52
CA PRO A 155 17.19 -44.97 -11.94
C PRO A 155 16.72 -46.37 -12.37
N ALA A 156 15.43 -46.53 -12.57
CA ALA A 156 14.92 -47.67 -13.30
C ALA A 156 15.19 -47.39 -14.79
N ALA A 157 15.88 -48.31 -15.45
CA ALA A 157 16.17 -48.20 -16.87
C ALA A 157 14.89 -48.03 -17.69
N PRO A 158 14.85 -47.13 -18.68
CA PRO A 158 13.66 -46.91 -19.47
C PRO A 158 13.46 -48.07 -20.46
N GLN A 159 12.40 -48.84 -20.27
CA GLN A 159 11.88 -49.71 -21.32
C GLN A 159 10.99 -48.86 -22.22
N PHE A 160 11.54 -48.42 -23.34
CA PHE A 160 10.76 -47.75 -24.39
C PHE A 160 9.83 -48.79 -25.05
N ARG A 161 8.53 -48.71 -24.83
CA ARG A 161 7.50 -49.24 -25.70
C ARG A 161 7.04 -48.14 -26.63
N THR A 162 7.36 -48.26 -27.88
CA THR A 162 6.87 -47.44 -28.96
C THR A 162 5.39 -47.73 -29.20
N THR A 163 4.51 -46.76 -28.91
CA THR A 163 3.21 -46.61 -29.56
C THR A 163 2.81 -45.15 -29.61
N ASP A 164 2.83 -44.64 -30.81
CA ASP A 164 2.24 -43.50 -31.43
C ASP A 164 1.18 -42.66 -30.66
N ARG A 165 1.43 -41.41 -30.75
CA ARG A 165 0.65 -40.18 -30.83
C ARG A 165 0.99 -39.18 -29.72
N LEU A 166 1.97 -38.36 -30.04
CA LEU A 166 2.21 -37.09 -29.36
C LEU A 166 1.36 -36.03 -30.04
N ILE A 167 0.31 -35.56 -29.37
CA ILE A 167 -0.32 -34.30 -29.71
C ILE A 167 0.28 -33.27 -28.77
N ALA A 168 1.30 -32.55 -29.21
CA ALA A 168 1.87 -31.42 -28.54
C ALA A 168 1.12 -30.18 -29.01
N ILE A 169 0.26 -29.62 -28.14
CA ILE A 169 -0.20 -28.25 -28.28
C ILE A 169 0.76 -27.38 -27.46
N GLY A 170 1.86 -27.01 -28.08
CA GLY A 170 2.81 -26.06 -27.52
C GLY A 170 2.59 -24.70 -28.16
N SER A 171 2.13 -23.73 -27.40
CA SER A 171 2.17 -22.32 -27.77
C SER A 171 3.63 -21.84 -27.71
N SER A 172 4.34 -21.93 -28.84
CA SER A 172 5.70 -21.42 -29.01
C SER A 172 5.66 -20.03 -29.63
N LEU A 173 5.75 -19.00 -28.80
CA LEU A 173 6.01 -17.61 -29.21
C LEU A 173 7.44 -17.17 -28.91
N PHE A 174 8.38 -18.10 -28.74
CA PHE A 174 9.77 -17.77 -28.36
C PHE A 174 10.85 -18.30 -29.31
N ALA A 175 10.52 -18.75 -30.52
CA ALA A 175 11.50 -19.35 -31.43
C ALA A 175 11.65 -18.63 -32.78
N LEU A 176 11.40 -17.31 -32.85
CA LEU A 176 11.56 -16.57 -34.12
C LEU A 176 12.58 -15.42 -34.05
N TRP A 177 13.54 -15.48 -33.12
CA TRP A 177 14.57 -14.42 -33.03
C TRP A 177 16.01 -14.92 -33.20
N LEU A 178 16.24 -16.11 -33.72
CA LEU A 178 17.59 -16.63 -33.85
C LEU A 178 17.96 -17.21 -35.23
N VAL A 179 17.30 -16.80 -36.32
CA VAL A 179 17.77 -17.11 -37.67
C VAL A 179 17.59 -15.89 -38.57
N SER A 180 18.49 -14.94 -38.45
CA SER A 180 18.81 -14.00 -39.54
C SER A 180 20.10 -13.25 -39.21
N THR A 181 21.21 -13.94 -39.35
CA THR A 181 22.51 -13.35 -39.73
C THR A 181 23.34 -14.42 -40.40
N ASN A 182 23.23 -14.47 -41.70
CA ASN A 182 24.30 -14.81 -42.60
C ASN A 182 23.93 -14.25 -43.97
#